data_3fa1fc2fd5c85242a3e70d75c37312b0
#
_entry.id   3fa1fc2fd5c85242a3e70d75c37312b0
#
_cell.length_a   1.000
_cell.length_b   1.000
_cell.length_c   1.000
_cell.angle_alpha   90.00
_cell.angle_beta   90.00
_cell.angle_gamma   90.00
#
_symmetry.space_group_name_H-M   'P 1'
#
loop_
_entity.id
_entity.type
_entity.pdbx_description
1 polymer ?
#
loop_
_entity_poly.entity_id
_entity_poly.type
_entity_poly.pdbx_seq_one_letter_code
_entity_poly.pdbx_strand_id
1 'polypeptide(L)'
;MQTLYEGKTKNVLKNEEDGSVYLLFKDSATGENGVFDPGSNTVGGSVEGKGKIGLIISKHFFELMEKNVIPTHYLGADIENGLMKVRNLNVPKLEFVLRYYTAGSMCRRFGLEEGIPFDPPYTEVTLKDDDMGDPLISERLCIMKGLLAEGQYDEALRITEMVGEVLKKELAQMGLTLIDFKIEIGYDESGKMYVVDEITPDIWRVQDTDGNIPNQIECSKLILKKI
;
A
#
# COMPACT_ATOMS: atom_id res chain seq x y z
N MET A 1 13.19 -10.77 19.31
CA MET A 1 13.02 -10.40 17.89
C MET A 1 14.06 -9.37 17.49
N GLN A 2 14.68 -9.53 16.35
CA GLN A 2 15.65 -8.60 15.76
C GLN A 2 14.95 -7.67 14.78
N THR A 3 15.23 -6.37 14.85
CA THR A 3 14.75 -5.42 13.84
C THR A 3 15.63 -5.54 12.58
N LEU A 4 15.00 -5.88 11.43
CA LEU A 4 15.66 -5.92 10.13
C LEU A 4 15.62 -4.58 9.42
N TYR A 5 14.50 -3.85 9.58
CA TYR A 5 14.29 -2.55 8.93
C TYR A 5 13.33 -1.69 9.76
N GLU A 6 13.62 -0.41 9.86
CA GLU A 6 12.75 0.59 10.49
C GLU A 6 12.12 1.49 9.41
N GLY A 7 10.80 1.29 9.18
CA GLY A 7 10.03 2.12 8.28
C GLY A 7 9.32 3.28 9.00
N LYS A 8 8.67 4.14 8.22
CA LYS A 8 7.91 5.30 8.72
C LYS A 8 6.70 4.88 9.57
N THR A 9 5.93 3.90 9.11
CA THR A 9 4.69 3.42 9.72
C THR A 9 4.79 2.00 10.29
N LYS A 10 5.83 1.25 9.92
CA LYS A 10 6.07 -0.14 10.36
C LYS A 10 7.55 -0.43 10.55
N ASN A 11 7.84 -1.41 11.40
CA ASN A 11 9.15 -2.03 11.49
C ASN A 11 9.07 -3.48 11.00
N VAL A 12 10.09 -3.94 10.29
CA VAL A 12 10.24 -5.35 9.90
C VAL A 12 11.07 -6.06 10.96
N LEU A 13 10.50 -7.08 11.57
CA LEU A 13 11.13 -7.84 12.64
C LEU A 13 11.35 -9.30 12.20
N LYS A 14 12.43 -9.90 12.68
CA LYS A 14 12.69 -11.34 12.52
C LYS A 14 12.74 -12.01 13.89
N ASN A 15 12.03 -13.13 14.02
CA ASN A 15 12.21 -14.03 15.15
C ASN A 15 13.47 -14.87 14.93
N GLU A 16 14.42 -14.77 15.84
CA GLU A 16 15.72 -15.47 15.74
C GLU A 16 15.61 -16.96 15.99
N GLU A 17 14.55 -17.42 16.68
CA GLU A 17 14.34 -18.82 17.02
C GLU A 17 13.83 -19.64 15.84
N ASP A 18 12.87 -19.13 15.07
CA ASP A 18 12.21 -19.85 13.98
C ASP A 18 12.36 -19.20 12.60
N GLY A 19 13.02 -18.03 12.53
CA GLY A 19 13.25 -17.28 11.31
C GLY A 19 12.02 -16.58 10.75
N SER A 20 10.87 -16.61 11.44
CA SER A 20 9.63 -15.93 11.02
C SER A 20 9.81 -14.43 10.92
N VAL A 21 9.16 -13.81 9.93
CA VAL A 21 9.18 -12.36 9.70
C VAL A 21 7.85 -11.76 10.10
N TYR A 22 7.91 -10.58 10.73
CA TYR A 22 6.74 -9.85 11.22
C TYR A 22 6.85 -8.38 10.83
N LEU A 23 5.70 -7.76 10.57
CA LEU A 23 5.55 -6.31 10.53
C LEU A 23 4.95 -5.85 11.85
N LEU A 24 5.66 -4.94 12.54
CA LEU A 24 5.14 -4.24 13.72
C LEU A 24 4.55 -2.90 13.26
N PHE A 25 3.25 -2.74 13.39
CA PHE A 25 2.53 -1.53 13.04
C PHE A 25 2.75 -0.44 14.08
N LYS A 26 3.06 0.78 13.63
CA LYS A 26 3.38 1.93 14.48
C LYS A 26 2.23 2.95 14.46
N ASP A 27 2.16 3.75 15.51
CA ASP A 27 1.19 4.84 15.63
C ASP A 27 1.57 6.08 14.81
N SER A 28 2.73 6.08 14.14
CA SER A 28 3.15 7.16 13.25
C SER A 28 2.29 7.22 11.99
N ALA A 29 1.99 8.44 11.54
CA ALA A 29 1.26 8.72 10.31
C ALA A 29 2.08 9.62 9.39
N THR A 30 2.03 9.37 8.08
CA THR A 30 2.67 10.22 7.08
C THR A 30 1.94 11.54 6.95
N GLY A 31 2.67 12.60 6.63
CA GLY A 31 2.16 13.95 6.54
C GLY A 31 3.26 14.97 6.72
N GLU A 32 2.88 16.24 6.72
CA GLU A 32 3.80 17.37 6.92
C GLU A 32 3.13 18.43 7.79
N ASN A 33 3.89 19.01 8.73
CA ASN A 33 3.43 20.10 9.61
C ASN A 33 2.10 19.80 10.34
N GLY A 34 1.88 18.53 10.74
CA GLY A 34 0.64 18.12 11.44
C GLY A 34 -0.56 17.86 10.52
N VAL A 35 -0.40 18.01 9.20
CA VAL A 35 -1.41 17.63 8.21
C VAL A 35 -1.10 16.23 7.71
N PHE A 36 -2.04 15.30 7.88
CA PHE A 36 -1.88 13.92 7.46
C PHE A 36 -2.23 13.75 5.98
N ASP A 37 -1.31 13.15 5.21
CA ASP A 37 -1.45 12.89 3.78
C ASP A 37 -0.80 11.55 3.44
N PRO A 38 -1.53 10.58 2.84
CA PRO A 38 -0.96 9.29 2.42
C PRO A 38 0.09 9.44 1.30
N GLY A 39 0.09 10.56 0.59
CA GLY A 39 1.09 10.87 -0.44
C GLY A 39 2.36 11.55 0.09
N SER A 40 2.50 11.74 1.40
CA SER A 40 3.68 12.37 2.00
C SER A 40 4.80 11.37 2.29
N ASN A 41 6.05 11.77 2.01
CA ASN A 41 7.24 10.99 2.29
C ASN A 41 7.85 11.27 3.68
N THR A 42 7.18 12.06 4.52
CA THR A 42 7.63 12.39 5.88
C THR A 42 6.62 11.91 6.92
N VAL A 43 7.07 11.78 8.17
CA VAL A 43 6.19 11.51 9.31
C VAL A 43 5.62 12.83 9.81
N GLY A 44 4.31 13.00 9.68
CA GLY A 44 3.58 14.20 10.11
C GLY A 44 3.23 14.20 11.60
N GLY A 45 3.27 13.04 12.26
CA GLY A 45 2.95 12.92 13.67
C GLY A 45 2.67 11.48 14.10
N SER A 46 2.18 11.33 15.34
CA SER A 46 1.76 10.04 15.90
C SER A 46 0.33 10.16 16.42
N VAL A 47 -0.49 9.14 16.16
CA VAL A 47 -1.88 9.04 16.60
C VAL A 47 -2.06 7.74 17.37
N GLU A 48 -2.35 7.83 18.66
CA GLU A 48 -2.51 6.67 19.55
C GLU A 48 -3.51 5.66 18.97
N GLY A 49 -3.11 4.41 18.90
CA GLY A 49 -3.90 3.28 18.39
C GLY A 49 -3.97 3.18 16.86
N LYS A 50 -3.35 4.09 16.09
CA LYS A 50 -3.33 4.03 14.62
C LYS A 50 -2.73 2.71 14.12
N GLY A 51 -1.63 2.26 14.71
CA GLY A 51 -0.97 1.01 14.33
C GLY A 51 -1.90 -0.19 14.47
N LYS A 52 -2.60 -0.30 15.60
CA LYS A 52 -3.58 -1.37 15.83
C LYS A 52 -4.73 -1.33 14.84
N ILE A 53 -5.26 -0.14 14.56
CA ILE A 53 -6.31 0.08 13.57
C ILE A 53 -5.82 -0.31 12.18
N GLY A 54 -4.64 0.13 11.79
CA GLY A 54 -4.02 -0.22 10.50
C GLY A 54 -3.84 -1.74 10.35
N LEU A 55 -3.41 -2.43 11.40
CA LEU A 55 -3.29 -3.89 11.39
C LEU A 55 -4.65 -4.60 11.20
N ILE A 56 -5.72 -4.13 11.86
CA ILE A 56 -7.07 -4.69 11.70
C ILE A 56 -7.56 -4.51 10.26
N ILE A 57 -7.41 -3.31 9.70
CA ILE A 57 -7.81 -3.00 8.33
C ILE A 57 -6.99 -3.82 7.33
N SER A 58 -5.67 -3.87 7.51
CA SER A 58 -4.77 -4.62 6.63
C SER A 58 -5.09 -6.12 6.64
N LYS A 59 -5.35 -6.70 7.82
CA LYS A 59 -5.83 -8.07 7.96
C LYS A 59 -7.10 -8.32 7.13
N HIS A 60 -8.12 -7.46 7.28
CA HIS A 60 -9.39 -7.58 6.54
C HIS A 60 -9.15 -7.62 5.03
N PHE A 61 -8.40 -6.67 4.50
CA PHE A 61 -8.15 -6.58 3.06
C PHE A 61 -7.27 -7.70 2.53
N PHE A 62 -6.24 -8.15 3.26
CA PHE A 62 -5.45 -9.31 2.85
C PHE A 62 -6.28 -10.59 2.80
N GLU A 63 -7.11 -10.85 3.81
CA GLU A 63 -8.03 -11.99 3.82
C GLU A 63 -9.06 -11.92 2.67
N LEU A 64 -9.50 -10.71 2.31
CA LEU A 64 -10.38 -10.50 1.17
C LEU A 64 -9.66 -10.75 -0.16
N MET A 65 -8.40 -10.32 -0.31
CA MET A 65 -7.57 -10.60 -1.48
C MET A 65 -7.35 -12.10 -1.66
N GLU A 66 -7.02 -12.84 -0.59
CA GLU A 66 -6.84 -14.28 -0.65
C GLU A 66 -8.13 -15.02 -1.07
N LYS A 67 -9.29 -14.57 -0.60
CA LYS A 67 -10.61 -15.07 -1.07
C LYS A 67 -10.83 -14.83 -2.57
N ASN A 68 -10.22 -13.79 -3.14
CA ASN A 68 -10.24 -13.47 -4.57
C ASN A 68 -9.03 -14.04 -5.34
N VAL A 69 -8.30 -14.98 -4.75
CA VAL A 69 -7.16 -15.70 -5.36
C VAL A 69 -5.99 -14.78 -5.72
N ILE A 70 -5.86 -13.64 -5.03
CA ILE A 70 -4.71 -12.75 -5.16
C ILE A 70 -3.66 -13.21 -4.15
N PRO A 71 -2.44 -13.58 -4.57
CA PRO A 71 -1.38 -13.98 -3.65
C PRO A 71 -0.94 -12.82 -2.76
N THR A 72 -0.84 -13.06 -1.44
CA THR A 72 -0.38 -12.06 -0.48
C THR A 72 0.74 -12.62 0.38
N HIS A 73 1.53 -11.74 0.99
CA HIS A 73 2.53 -12.15 1.96
C HIS A 73 1.94 -12.47 3.35
N TYR A 74 0.67 -12.16 3.58
CA TYR A 74 -0.02 -12.32 4.85
C TYR A 74 -0.08 -13.78 5.29
N LEU A 75 0.22 -14.05 6.56
CA LEU A 75 0.15 -15.37 7.19
C LEU A 75 -0.70 -15.38 8.45
N GLY A 76 -0.98 -14.21 9.02
CA GLY A 76 -1.77 -14.05 10.25
C GLY A 76 -1.46 -12.76 10.97
N ALA A 77 -2.31 -12.38 11.92
CA ALA A 77 -2.16 -11.15 12.71
C ALA A 77 -2.36 -11.41 14.20
N ASP A 78 -1.48 -10.85 15.01
CA ASP A 78 -1.61 -10.72 16.46
C ASP A 78 -1.97 -9.26 16.78
N ILE A 79 -3.28 -9.03 16.90
CA ILE A 79 -3.85 -7.69 17.10
C ILE A 79 -3.44 -7.09 18.45
N GLU A 80 -3.24 -7.92 19.47
CA GLU A 80 -2.88 -7.45 20.83
C GLU A 80 -1.48 -6.87 20.84
N ASN A 81 -0.54 -7.53 20.16
CA ASN A 81 0.85 -7.13 20.07
C ASN A 81 1.17 -6.24 18.86
N GLY A 82 0.19 -5.92 18.00
CA GLY A 82 0.39 -5.07 16.82
C GLY A 82 1.22 -5.72 15.71
N LEU A 83 1.27 -7.07 15.65
CA LEU A 83 2.15 -7.83 14.78
C LEU A 83 1.39 -8.53 13.65
N MET A 84 1.88 -8.39 12.41
CA MET A 84 1.46 -9.20 11.27
C MET A 84 2.58 -10.17 10.89
N LYS A 85 2.30 -11.47 10.94
CA LYS A 85 3.21 -12.50 10.42
C LYS A 85 3.14 -12.53 8.91
N VAL A 86 4.30 -12.52 8.25
CA VAL A 86 4.39 -12.41 6.78
C VAL A 86 5.39 -13.41 6.21
N ARG A 87 5.25 -13.70 4.91
CA ARG A 87 6.25 -14.44 4.14
C ARG A 87 7.53 -13.61 4.03
N ASN A 88 8.68 -14.28 4.14
CA ASN A 88 9.97 -13.65 3.84
C ASN A 88 10.16 -13.67 2.32
N LEU A 89 10.12 -12.51 1.69
CA LEU A 89 10.15 -12.33 0.24
C LEU A 89 11.24 -11.33 -0.14
N ASN A 90 11.69 -11.39 -1.38
CA ASN A 90 12.46 -10.31 -1.98
C ASN A 90 11.49 -9.19 -2.38
N VAL A 91 11.63 -8.01 -1.79
CA VAL A 91 10.78 -6.85 -2.06
C VAL A 91 11.61 -5.78 -2.76
N PRO A 92 11.45 -5.63 -4.08
CA PRO A 92 12.15 -4.57 -4.81
C PRO A 92 11.64 -3.19 -4.37
N LYS A 93 12.50 -2.19 -4.46
CA LYS A 93 12.14 -0.80 -4.16
C LYS A 93 11.27 -0.20 -5.28
N LEU A 94 10.07 -0.74 -5.45
CA LEU A 94 9.10 -0.31 -6.44
C LEU A 94 7.73 -0.12 -5.80
N GLU A 95 7.02 0.90 -6.24
CA GLU A 95 5.62 1.11 -5.91
C GLU A 95 4.80 1.02 -7.20
N PHE A 96 3.72 0.25 -7.16
CA PHE A 96 2.77 0.07 -8.24
C PHE A 96 1.52 0.86 -7.93
N VAL A 97 1.21 1.84 -8.76
CA VAL A 97 0.10 2.78 -8.54
C VAL A 97 -0.98 2.54 -9.58
N LEU A 98 -2.24 2.48 -9.14
CA LEU A 98 -3.40 2.46 -10.03
C LEU A 98 -4.31 3.63 -9.69
N ARG A 99 -4.75 4.36 -10.73
CA ARG A 99 -5.58 5.55 -10.62
C ARG A 99 -6.87 5.41 -11.41
N TYR A 100 -7.99 5.58 -10.73
CA TYR A 100 -9.30 5.73 -11.35
C TYR A 100 -9.59 7.20 -11.70
N TYR A 101 -8.92 8.13 -11.00
CA TYR A 101 -9.03 9.57 -11.23
C TYR A 101 -7.65 10.23 -11.13
N THR A 102 -7.48 11.37 -11.79
CA THR A 102 -6.29 12.21 -11.62
C THR A 102 -6.20 12.72 -10.19
N ALA A 103 -5.05 12.54 -9.54
CA ALA A 103 -4.84 13.00 -8.15
C ALA A 103 -3.34 13.13 -7.80
N GLY A 104 -3.05 13.96 -6.82
CA GLY A 104 -1.79 14.03 -6.12
C GLY A 104 -0.56 14.33 -6.97
N SER A 105 0.51 13.51 -6.85
CA SER A 105 1.79 13.77 -7.53
C SER A 105 1.69 13.79 -9.04
N MET A 106 0.77 13.01 -9.62
CA MET A 106 0.52 13.00 -11.06
C MET A 106 0.07 14.37 -11.56
N CYS A 107 -0.90 14.99 -10.88
CA CYS A 107 -1.39 16.31 -11.27
C CYS A 107 -0.28 17.35 -11.25
N ARG A 108 0.58 17.32 -10.22
CA ARG A 108 1.75 18.21 -10.13
C ARG A 108 2.77 17.96 -11.24
N ARG A 109 3.07 16.68 -11.56
CA ARG A 109 4.06 16.32 -12.60
C ARG A 109 3.62 16.71 -14.00
N PHE A 110 2.34 16.57 -14.30
CA PHE A 110 1.83 16.71 -15.69
C PHE A 110 0.94 17.94 -15.88
N GLY A 111 0.72 18.77 -14.86
CA GLY A 111 -0.12 19.96 -14.94
C GLY A 111 -1.58 19.64 -15.20
N LEU A 112 -2.09 18.54 -14.60
CA LEU A 112 -3.47 18.10 -14.75
C LEU A 112 -4.34 18.63 -13.61
N GLU A 113 -5.61 18.84 -13.87
CA GLU A 113 -6.62 19.07 -12.86
C GLU A 113 -6.91 17.76 -12.10
N GLU A 114 -7.26 17.84 -10.81
CA GLU A 114 -7.67 16.69 -10.03
C GLU A 114 -9.11 16.25 -10.35
N GLY A 115 -9.41 14.96 -10.16
CA GLY A 115 -10.76 14.41 -10.30
C GLY A 115 -11.20 14.07 -11.71
N ILE A 116 -10.32 14.13 -12.72
CA ILE A 116 -10.62 13.67 -14.07
C ILE A 116 -10.59 12.13 -14.10
N PRO A 117 -11.68 11.45 -14.53
CA PRO A 117 -11.72 9.98 -14.56
C PRO A 117 -10.83 9.40 -15.64
N PHE A 118 -10.27 8.23 -15.36
CA PHE A 118 -9.59 7.37 -16.33
C PHE A 118 -10.50 6.19 -16.73
N ASP A 119 -10.59 5.91 -18.02
CA ASP A 119 -11.24 4.73 -18.60
C ASP A 119 -10.44 4.24 -19.81
N PRO A 120 -9.69 3.12 -19.72
CA PRO A 120 -9.47 2.29 -18.53
C PRO A 120 -8.65 3.01 -17.43
N PRO A 121 -8.58 2.46 -16.20
CA PRO A 121 -7.73 2.99 -15.13
C PRO A 121 -6.28 3.12 -15.57
N TYR A 122 -5.58 4.12 -15.06
CA TYR A 122 -4.19 4.39 -15.39
C TYR A 122 -3.25 3.76 -14.37
N THR A 123 -2.23 3.03 -14.86
CA THR A 123 -1.18 2.45 -14.02
C THR A 123 0.15 3.16 -14.22
N GLU A 124 0.91 3.31 -13.15
CA GLU A 124 2.29 3.80 -13.19
C GLU A 124 3.14 3.04 -12.16
N VAL A 125 4.44 2.98 -12.41
CA VAL A 125 5.41 2.37 -11.48
C VAL A 125 6.42 3.44 -11.11
N THR A 126 6.71 3.56 -9.81
CA THR A 126 7.73 4.46 -9.29
C THR A 126 8.85 3.68 -8.60
N LEU A 127 10.06 4.21 -8.71
CA LEU A 127 11.16 3.78 -7.87
C LEU A 127 10.97 4.39 -6.48
N LYS A 128 10.96 3.56 -5.44
CA LYS A 128 10.85 4.00 -4.05
C LYS A 128 12.18 4.61 -3.60
N ASP A 129 12.28 5.91 -3.76
CA ASP A 129 13.48 6.71 -3.45
C ASP A 129 13.04 8.12 -3.04
N ASP A 130 12.90 8.33 -1.73
CA ASP A 130 12.44 9.60 -1.14
C ASP A 130 13.31 10.78 -1.57
N ASP A 131 14.64 10.57 -1.69
CA ASP A 131 15.61 11.64 -2.04
C ASP A 131 15.42 12.09 -3.51
N MET A 132 14.96 11.18 -4.37
CA MET A 132 14.69 11.47 -5.78
C MET A 132 13.21 11.83 -6.02
N GLY A 133 12.35 11.81 -5.00
CA GLY A 133 10.92 12.12 -5.12
C GLY A 133 10.13 11.04 -5.85
N ASP A 134 10.48 9.77 -5.66
CA ASP A 134 9.81 8.59 -6.23
C ASP A 134 9.59 8.70 -7.75
N PRO A 135 10.68 8.75 -8.56
CA PRO A 135 10.58 8.96 -10.00
C PRO A 135 9.88 7.79 -10.70
N LEU A 136 9.18 8.09 -11.78
CA LEU A 136 8.65 7.06 -12.68
C LEU A 136 9.78 6.19 -13.23
N ILE A 137 9.55 4.88 -13.28
CA ILE A 137 10.52 3.92 -13.81
C ILE A 137 9.85 2.99 -14.83
N SER A 138 10.52 2.80 -15.98
CA SER A 138 10.06 1.90 -17.01
C SER A 138 10.49 0.46 -16.73
N GLU A 139 9.77 -0.51 -17.31
CA GLU A 139 10.11 -1.94 -17.28
C GLU A 139 11.60 -2.17 -17.59
N ARG A 140 12.08 -1.59 -18.70
CA ARG A 140 13.48 -1.78 -19.13
C ARG A 140 14.48 -1.34 -18.06
N LEU A 141 14.21 -0.25 -17.34
CA LEU A 141 15.07 0.19 -16.24
C LEU A 141 14.94 -0.72 -15.02
N CYS A 142 13.76 -1.25 -14.72
CA CYS A 142 13.59 -2.24 -13.65
C CYS A 142 14.45 -3.49 -13.90
N ILE A 143 14.44 -4.01 -15.14
CA ILE A 143 15.25 -5.16 -15.52
C ILE A 143 16.75 -4.81 -15.48
N MET A 144 17.16 -3.68 -16.05
CA MET A 144 18.58 -3.25 -16.04
C MET A 144 19.14 -3.05 -14.64
N LYS A 145 18.32 -2.61 -13.69
CA LYS A 145 18.68 -2.44 -12.27
C LYS A 145 18.61 -3.75 -11.48
N GLY A 146 18.15 -4.86 -12.08
CA GLY A 146 17.96 -6.14 -11.40
C GLY A 146 16.84 -6.11 -10.34
N LEU A 147 15.89 -5.20 -10.47
CA LEU A 147 14.75 -5.10 -9.56
C LEU A 147 13.66 -6.12 -9.90
N LEU A 148 13.48 -6.41 -11.19
CA LEU A 148 12.54 -7.38 -11.74
C LEU A 148 13.20 -8.18 -12.86
N ALA A 149 12.77 -9.43 -13.05
CA ALA A 149 13.08 -10.25 -14.23
C ALA A 149 12.10 -9.94 -15.37
N GLU A 150 12.41 -10.45 -16.59
CA GLU A 150 11.50 -10.36 -17.74
C GLU A 150 10.13 -10.94 -17.41
N GLY A 151 9.06 -10.25 -17.81
CA GLY A 151 7.67 -10.62 -17.58
C GLY A 151 7.13 -10.29 -16.17
N GLN A 152 7.98 -10.03 -15.19
CA GLN A 152 7.53 -9.69 -13.83
C GLN A 152 6.88 -8.29 -13.77
N TYR A 153 7.26 -7.37 -14.63
CA TYR A 153 6.66 -6.02 -14.66
C TYR A 153 5.19 -6.09 -15.05
N ASP A 154 4.87 -6.79 -16.14
CA ASP A 154 3.49 -6.98 -16.60
C ASP A 154 2.65 -7.78 -15.60
N GLU A 155 3.24 -8.81 -14.99
CA GLU A 155 2.57 -9.59 -13.94
C GLU A 155 2.25 -8.73 -12.72
N ALA A 156 3.16 -7.84 -12.30
CA ALA A 156 2.93 -6.91 -11.22
C ALA A 156 1.81 -5.91 -11.54
N LEU A 157 1.76 -5.38 -12.75
CA LEU A 157 0.66 -4.51 -13.19
C LEU A 157 -0.68 -5.27 -13.18
N ARG A 158 -0.71 -6.51 -13.67
CA ARG A 158 -1.91 -7.35 -13.63
C ARG A 158 -2.38 -7.61 -12.20
N ILE A 159 -1.48 -7.90 -11.26
CA ILE A 159 -1.82 -8.05 -9.85
C ILE A 159 -2.37 -6.73 -9.30
N THR A 160 -1.77 -5.59 -9.66
CA THR A 160 -2.23 -4.27 -9.22
C THR A 160 -3.66 -3.98 -9.69
N GLU A 161 -4.00 -4.33 -10.93
CA GLU A 161 -5.36 -4.21 -11.44
C GLU A 161 -6.35 -5.11 -10.68
N MET A 162 -5.99 -6.37 -10.41
CA MET A 162 -6.82 -7.28 -9.61
C MET A 162 -7.06 -6.75 -8.19
N VAL A 163 -6.03 -6.21 -7.54
CA VAL A 163 -6.15 -5.53 -6.24
C VAL A 163 -7.09 -4.34 -6.34
N GLY A 164 -6.96 -3.53 -7.40
CA GLY A 164 -7.81 -2.38 -7.65
C GLY A 164 -9.29 -2.73 -7.70
N GLU A 165 -9.66 -3.80 -8.39
CA GLU A 165 -11.06 -4.25 -8.48
C GLU A 165 -11.60 -4.71 -7.11
N VAL A 166 -10.78 -5.40 -6.32
CA VAL A 166 -11.17 -5.82 -4.96
C VAL A 166 -11.36 -4.61 -4.05
N LEU A 167 -10.39 -3.68 -4.02
CA LEU A 167 -10.46 -2.46 -3.21
C LEU A 167 -11.65 -1.59 -3.60
N LYS A 168 -11.83 -1.32 -4.89
CA LYS A 168 -12.93 -0.51 -5.44
C LYS A 168 -14.28 -1.05 -5.02
N LYS A 169 -14.47 -2.37 -5.15
CA LYS A 169 -15.73 -3.03 -4.80
C LYS A 169 -16.01 -2.96 -3.30
N GLU A 170 -15.03 -3.27 -2.46
CA GLU A 170 -15.18 -3.30 -1.01
C GLU A 170 -15.40 -1.90 -0.45
N LEU A 171 -14.62 -0.92 -0.87
CA LEU A 171 -14.75 0.48 -0.45
C LEU A 171 -16.09 1.08 -0.89
N ALA A 172 -16.59 0.73 -2.08
CA ALA A 172 -17.90 1.17 -2.54
C ALA A 172 -19.05 0.68 -1.63
N GLN A 173 -18.96 -0.55 -1.08
CA GLN A 173 -19.94 -1.07 -0.11
C GLN A 173 -19.90 -0.26 1.21
N MET A 174 -18.78 0.39 1.49
CA MET A 174 -18.60 1.27 2.66
C MET A 174 -19.04 2.72 2.40
N GLY A 175 -19.46 3.04 1.16
CA GLY A 175 -19.82 4.40 0.74
C GLY A 175 -18.60 5.25 0.35
N LEU A 176 -17.50 4.62 -0.03
CA LEU A 176 -16.25 5.27 -0.40
C LEU A 176 -15.93 4.99 -1.87
N THR A 177 -15.66 6.05 -2.64
CA THR A 177 -15.21 5.95 -4.04
C THR A 177 -13.69 5.96 -4.06
N LEU A 178 -13.06 4.89 -4.57
CA LEU A 178 -11.61 4.80 -4.69
C LEU A 178 -11.11 5.74 -5.80
N ILE A 179 -10.20 6.65 -5.47
CA ILE A 179 -9.56 7.58 -6.39
C ILE A 179 -8.29 6.97 -6.97
N ASP A 180 -7.36 6.59 -6.12
CA ASP A 180 -6.12 5.91 -6.46
C ASP A 180 -5.60 5.11 -5.26
N PHE A 181 -4.65 4.22 -5.54
CA PHE A 181 -3.89 3.53 -4.51
C PHE A 181 -2.50 3.14 -5.02
N LYS A 182 -1.61 2.82 -4.09
CA LYS A 182 -0.29 2.25 -4.36
C LYS A 182 -0.08 0.99 -3.54
N ILE A 183 0.59 -0.01 -4.11
CA ILE A 183 1.02 -1.22 -3.42
C ILE A 183 2.47 -1.53 -3.70
N GLU A 184 3.05 -2.33 -2.82
CA GLU A 184 4.33 -2.98 -3.05
C GLU A 184 4.11 -4.46 -3.40
N ILE A 185 4.98 -5.00 -4.24
CA ILE A 185 4.92 -6.41 -4.67
C ILE A 185 6.30 -7.01 -4.45
N GLY A 186 6.32 -8.15 -3.75
CA GLY A 186 7.52 -8.97 -3.56
C GLY A 186 7.42 -10.30 -4.31
N TYR A 187 8.53 -11.03 -4.40
CA TYR A 187 8.58 -12.34 -5.04
C TYR A 187 9.41 -13.32 -4.22
N ASP A 188 9.07 -14.60 -4.34
CA ASP A 188 9.82 -15.70 -3.74
C ASP A 188 10.94 -16.21 -4.66
N GLU A 189 11.68 -17.21 -4.21
CA GLU A 189 12.80 -17.80 -4.97
C GLU A 189 12.36 -18.45 -6.29
N SER A 190 11.09 -18.82 -6.43
CA SER A 190 10.52 -19.31 -7.69
C SER A 190 10.13 -18.21 -8.67
N GLY A 191 10.16 -16.95 -8.24
CA GLY A 191 9.70 -15.80 -8.99
C GLY A 191 8.20 -15.52 -8.86
N LYS A 192 7.46 -16.30 -8.07
CA LYS A 192 6.04 -16.05 -7.81
C LYS A 192 5.87 -14.77 -7.02
N MET A 193 4.94 -13.91 -7.47
CA MET A 193 4.70 -12.58 -6.94
C MET A 193 3.57 -12.56 -5.91
N TYR A 194 3.69 -11.65 -4.95
CA TYR A 194 2.78 -11.48 -3.81
C TYR A 194 2.59 -10.00 -3.51
N VAL A 195 1.38 -9.58 -3.20
CA VAL A 195 1.12 -8.26 -2.60
C VAL A 195 1.74 -8.24 -1.21
N VAL A 196 2.50 -7.20 -0.92
CA VAL A 196 3.25 -7.06 0.36
C VAL A 196 2.94 -5.73 1.04
N ASP A 197 3.62 -5.45 2.12
CA ASP A 197 3.54 -4.27 2.97
C ASP A 197 2.20 -4.18 3.72
N GLU A 198 1.41 -3.15 3.53
CA GLU A 198 0.12 -2.95 4.17
C GLU A 198 -0.98 -2.65 3.16
N ILE A 199 -2.22 -2.91 3.56
CA ILE A 199 -3.42 -2.47 2.82
C ILE A 199 -4.27 -1.66 3.79
N THR A 200 -4.01 -0.35 3.85
CA THR A 200 -4.61 0.60 4.80
C THR A 200 -4.88 1.94 4.11
N PRO A 201 -5.60 2.87 4.76
CA PRO A 201 -5.75 4.24 4.26
C PRO A 201 -4.44 5.04 4.06
N ASP A 202 -3.30 4.53 4.49
CA ASP A 202 -1.99 5.13 4.18
C ASP A 202 -1.57 4.93 2.71
N ILE A 203 -2.24 4.01 1.97
CA ILE A 203 -1.85 3.68 0.60
C ILE A 203 -2.84 4.16 -0.47
N TRP A 204 -3.99 4.75 -0.10
CA TRP A 204 -5.01 5.17 -1.06
C TRP A 204 -5.62 6.53 -0.75
N ARG A 205 -6.29 7.09 -1.76
CA ARG A 205 -7.24 8.18 -1.61
C ARG A 205 -8.63 7.70 -1.96
N VAL A 206 -9.60 8.14 -1.17
CA VAL A 206 -11.03 7.87 -1.40
C VAL A 206 -11.82 9.16 -1.29
N GLN A 207 -13.00 9.17 -1.92
CA GLN A 207 -14.00 10.22 -1.75
C GLN A 207 -15.22 9.63 -1.03
N ASP A 208 -15.74 10.34 -0.04
CA ASP A 208 -16.99 9.94 0.64
C ASP A 208 -18.24 10.33 -0.16
N THR A 209 -19.41 9.99 0.35
CA THR A 209 -20.70 10.28 -0.29
C THR A 209 -21.03 11.78 -0.35
N ASP A 210 -20.38 12.60 0.44
CA ASP A 210 -20.55 14.07 0.48
C ASP A 210 -19.54 14.78 -0.43
N GLY A 211 -18.66 14.03 -1.10
CA GLY A 211 -17.64 14.55 -2.00
C GLY A 211 -16.34 14.95 -1.32
N ASN A 212 -16.17 14.68 -0.01
CA ASN A 212 -14.95 15.00 0.72
C ASN A 212 -13.90 13.90 0.51
N ILE A 213 -12.62 14.26 0.59
CA ILE A 213 -11.48 13.35 0.61
C ILE A 213 -10.97 13.25 2.05
N PRO A 214 -11.40 12.22 2.82
CA PRO A 214 -10.94 12.05 4.20
C PRO A 214 -9.45 11.73 4.24
N ASN A 215 -8.74 12.28 5.23
CA ASN A 215 -7.37 11.85 5.50
C ASN A 215 -7.34 10.40 6.01
N GLN A 216 -6.12 9.81 6.11
CA GLN A 216 -5.98 8.40 6.49
C GLN A 216 -6.57 8.05 7.86
N ILE A 217 -6.58 8.96 8.81
CA ILE A 217 -7.15 8.75 10.16
C ILE A 217 -8.68 8.73 10.11
N GLU A 218 -9.27 9.69 9.39
CA GLU A 218 -10.72 9.78 9.18
C GLU A 218 -11.22 8.57 8.39
N CYS A 219 -10.54 8.22 7.30
CA CYS A 219 -10.84 7.06 6.48
C CYS A 219 -10.78 5.76 7.29
N SER A 220 -9.76 5.58 8.14
CA SER A 220 -9.64 4.41 9.02
C SER A 220 -10.83 4.27 9.96
N LYS A 221 -11.33 5.39 10.52
CA LYS A 221 -12.52 5.38 11.39
C LYS A 221 -13.81 5.01 10.62
N LEU A 222 -13.92 5.43 9.36
CA LEU A 222 -15.07 5.08 8.51
C LEU A 222 -15.06 3.57 8.20
N ILE A 223 -13.91 3.01 7.83
CA ILE A 223 -13.75 1.60 7.52
C ILE A 223 -14.02 0.71 8.74
N LEU A 224 -13.43 1.03 9.91
CA LEU A 224 -13.62 0.25 11.13
C LEU A 224 -15.08 0.08 11.57
N LYS A 225 -15.96 1.00 11.19
CA LYS A 225 -17.40 0.88 11.48
C LYS A 225 -18.12 -0.14 10.61
N LYS A 226 -17.45 -0.67 9.58
CA LYS A 226 -18.03 -1.52 8.54
C LYS A 226 -17.45 -2.94 8.51
N ILE A 227 -16.23 -3.17 9.10
CA ILE A 227 -15.56 -4.47 9.20
C ILE A 227 -15.64 -5.10 10.59
#